data_30b422f176cd1a15055e0e141136c68e
#
_entry.id   30b422f176cd1a15055e0e141136c68e
#
_cell.length_a   1.000
_cell.length_b   1.000
_cell.length_c   1.000
_cell.angle_alpha   90.00
_cell.angle_beta   90.00
_cell.angle_gamma   90.00
#
_symmetry.space_group_name_H-M   'P 1'
#
loop_
_entity.id
_entity.type
_entity.pdbx_description
1 polymer ?
#
loop_
_entity_poly.entity_id
_entity_poly.type
_entity_poly.pdbx_seq_one_letter_code
_entity_poly.pdbx_strand_id
1 'polypeptide(L)'
;MSLSTIYSLCLASGTFLTTDSCIAISGLASHPFGSWQPHGNDKSYMWIRDALATSLPSFRFLTYGYDTALANSQSFQLIPDLAGRLIQELRSNGWASPGAKELVFLAHSLGGILLKQALIMLANSDETCMLDRVRGAVCFGVPNKGMDVASLEMVTKSQPNEDLVSDLSVGSQYLKTLGGQFDGHSKTRKLRFYWAYETKQTPTVVV
;
A
#
# COMPACT_ATOMS: atom_id res chain seq x y z
N MET A 1 1.24 18.59 -8.87
CA MET A 1 1.99 17.61 -8.06
C MET A 1 1.04 17.00 -7.07
N SER A 2 0.61 15.77 -7.28
CA SER A 2 -0.14 15.03 -6.26
C SER A 2 0.85 14.63 -5.16
N LEU A 3 0.63 15.13 -3.94
CA LEU A 3 1.49 14.83 -2.80
C LEU A 3 1.03 13.50 -2.20
N SER A 4 1.95 12.55 -2.08
CA SER A 4 1.73 11.37 -1.23
C SER A 4 1.64 11.83 0.21
N THR A 5 0.67 11.32 0.99
CA THR A 5 0.46 11.81 2.37
C THR A 5 -0.13 10.70 3.25
N ILE A 6 0.29 10.71 4.51
CA ILE A 6 -0.30 9.88 5.56
C ILE A 6 -1.36 10.67 6.32
N TYR A 7 -2.58 10.14 6.38
CA TYR A 7 -3.72 10.73 7.07
C TYR A 7 -4.06 9.96 8.34
N SER A 8 -4.26 10.64 9.45
CA SER A 8 -4.76 10.03 10.70
C SER A 8 -6.27 9.80 10.62
N LEU A 9 -6.72 8.60 10.99
CA LEU A 9 -8.14 8.23 11.02
C LEU A 9 -8.80 8.48 12.37
N CYS A 10 -8.01 8.42 13.45
CA CYS A 10 -8.48 8.60 14.80
C CYS A 10 -7.50 9.47 15.57
N LEU A 11 -8.03 10.33 16.43
CA LEU A 11 -7.25 11.04 17.45
C LEU A 11 -6.92 10.04 18.57
N ALA A 12 -5.96 9.14 18.33
CA ALA A 12 -5.38 8.40 19.45
C ALA A 12 -4.66 9.43 20.35
N SER A 13 -4.85 9.32 21.65
CA SER A 13 -4.25 10.21 22.65
C SER A 13 -2.72 10.04 22.80
N GLY A 14 -2.09 9.30 21.87
CA GLY A 14 -0.65 9.03 21.86
C GLY A 14 0.09 9.65 20.67
N THR A 15 1.36 9.96 20.88
CA THR A 15 2.28 10.40 19.82
C THR A 15 2.79 9.21 18.99
N PHE A 16 3.43 9.45 17.84
CA PHE A 16 4.10 8.43 17.03
C PHE A 16 5.11 7.57 17.80
N LEU A 17 5.61 8.07 18.91
CA LEU A 17 6.60 7.39 19.74
C LEU A 17 6.00 6.51 20.83
N THR A 18 4.69 6.61 21.11
CA THR A 18 4.07 5.92 22.23
C THR A 18 3.05 4.86 21.86
N THR A 19 2.60 4.81 20.61
CA THR A 19 1.50 3.94 20.16
C THR A 19 1.86 3.18 18.90
N ASP A 20 1.59 1.88 18.88
CA ASP A 20 1.75 1.07 17.67
C ASP A 20 0.83 1.60 16.55
N SER A 21 1.27 1.47 15.32
CA SER A 21 0.57 2.07 14.20
C SER A 21 0.16 1.03 13.17
N CYS A 22 -1.03 1.22 12.60
CA CYS A 22 -1.53 0.47 11.46
C CYS A 22 -1.77 1.43 10.30
N ILE A 23 -1.06 1.23 9.18
CA ILE A 23 -1.19 2.05 7.97
C ILE A 23 -1.88 1.27 6.88
N ALA A 24 -2.99 1.82 6.38
CA ALA A 24 -3.75 1.25 5.27
C ALA A 24 -3.32 1.89 3.95
N ILE A 25 -2.91 1.06 3.00
CA ILE A 25 -2.43 1.45 1.66
C ILE A 25 -3.45 1.00 0.63
N SER A 26 -4.06 1.94 -0.08
CA SER A 26 -5.08 1.67 -1.11
C SER A 26 -4.47 1.18 -2.43
N GLY A 27 -5.32 0.76 -3.37
CA GLY A 27 -4.93 0.24 -4.67
C GLY A 27 -4.87 1.27 -5.78
N LEU A 28 -4.85 0.77 -7.03
CA LEU A 28 -4.90 1.56 -8.25
C LEU A 28 -6.28 2.23 -8.41
N ALA A 29 -6.32 3.42 -8.98
CA ALA A 29 -7.54 4.20 -9.21
C ALA A 29 -8.44 4.35 -7.97
N SER A 30 -7.85 4.40 -6.78
CA SER A 30 -8.59 4.38 -5.54
C SER A 30 -8.26 5.56 -4.62
N HIS A 31 -9.20 5.86 -3.73
CA HIS A 31 -9.06 6.93 -2.75
C HIS A 31 -8.60 6.37 -1.39
N PRO A 32 -7.70 7.04 -0.67
CA PRO A 32 -7.17 6.54 0.62
C PRO A 32 -8.24 6.20 1.66
N PHE A 33 -9.40 6.85 1.63
CA PHE A 33 -10.55 6.52 2.46
C PHE A 33 -11.55 5.61 1.76
N GLY A 34 -11.85 5.89 0.48
CA GLY A 34 -12.90 5.21 -0.28
C GLY A 34 -12.68 3.71 -0.45
N SER A 35 -11.43 3.27 -0.55
CA SER A 35 -11.08 1.85 -0.64
C SER A 35 -11.50 1.02 0.58
N TRP A 36 -11.75 1.66 1.70
CA TRP A 36 -12.06 1.03 2.99
C TRP A 36 -13.50 1.27 3.42
N GLN A 37 -14.33 1.80 2.53
CA GLN A 37 -15.75 2.03 2.71
C GLN A 37 -16.56 0.97 1.95
N PRO A 38 -17.79 0.67 2.37
CA PRO A 38 -18.67 -0.24 1.62
C PRO A 38 -19.01 0.32 0.23
N HIS A 39 -19.26 -0.59 -0.71
CA HIS A 39 -19.84 -0.22 -2.00
C HIS A 39 -21.26 0.31 -1.79
N GLY A 40 -21.64 1.36 -2.54
CA GLY A 40 -22.95 1.99 -2.47
C GLY A 40 -22.89 3.47 -2.13
N ASN A 41 -24.05 4.06 -1.85
CA ASN A 41 -24.21 5.51 -1.66
C ASN A 41 -23.86 5.98 -0.24
N ASP A 42 -23.97 5.09 0.76
CA ASP A 42 -23.61 5.44 2.13
C ASP A 42 -22.08 5.35 2.32
N LYS A 43 -21.47 6.50 2.40
CA LYS A 43 -20.02 6.68 2.66
C LYS A 43 -19.73 7.12 4.09
N SER A 44 -20.71 7.10 4.99
CA SER A 44 -20.55 7.47 6.40
C SER A 44 -19.69 6.48 7.16
N TYR A 45 -19.80 5.18 6.84
CA TYR A 45 -19.07 4.10 7.49
C TYR A 45 -17.75 3.80 6.78
N MET A 46 -16.69 3.64 7.57
CA MET A 46 -15.37 3.18 7.14
C MET A 46 -14.84 2.17 8.15
N TRP A 47 -14.76 0.90 7.77
CA TRP A 47 -14.53 -0.18 8.71
C TRP A 47 -13.23 -0.07 9.54
N ILE A 48 -12.16 0.52 8.98
CA ILE A 48 -10.91 0.72 9.73
C ILE A 48 -11.13 1.75 10.84
N ARG A 49 -11.83 2.86 10.52
CA ARG A 49 -12.10 3.94 11.47
C ARG A 49 -13.14 3.53 12.53
N ASP A 50 -14.22 2.90 12.08
CA ASP A 50 -15.43 2.77 12.88
C ASP A 50 -15.51 1.42 13.62
N ALA A 51 -14.91 0.35 13.06
CA ALA A 51 -14.92 -0.97 13.69
C ALA A 51 -13.53 -1.37 14.20
N LEU A 52 -12.49 -1.31 13.34
CA LEU A 52 -11.18 -1.82 13.70
C LEU A 52 -10.53 -0.96 14.79
N ALA A 53 -10.61 0.37 14.71
CA ALA A 53 -10.08 1.26 15.71
C ALA A 53 -10.80 1.11 17.09
N THR A 54 -12.09 0.80 17.06
CA THR A 54 -12.84 0.49 18.29
C THR A 54 -12.41 -0.85 18.91
N SER A 55 -12.12 -1.84 18.06
CA SER A 55 -11.70 -3.18 18.51
C SER A 55 -10.24 -3.22 19.00
N LEU A 56 -9.39 -2.32 18.50
CA LEU A 56 -7.96 -2.24 18.81
C LEU A 56 -7.57 -0.82 19.25
N PRO A 57 -8.05 -0.35 20.41
CA PRO A 57 -7.88 1.04 20.87
C PRO A 57 -6.42 1.39 21.21
N SER A 58 -5.54 0.41 21.37
CA SER A 58 -4.10 0.62 21.56
C SER A 58 -3.34 0.93 20.29
N PHE A 59 -3.98 0.81 19.11
CA PHE A 59 -3.39 1.12 17.82
C PHE A 59 -3.82 2.49 17.33
N ARG A 60 -2.90 3.16 16.65
CA ARG A 60 -3.22 4.32 15.83
C ARG A 60 -3.42 3.87 14.40
N PHE A 61 -4.55 4.25 13.82
CA PHE A 61 -4.90 3.92 12.44
C PHE A 61 -4.69 5.10 11.52
N LEU A 62 -4.04 4.84 10.39
CA LEU A 62 -3.70 5.83 9.38
C LEU A 62 -4.00 5.27 8.00
N THR A 63 -4.23 6.15 7.03
CA THR A 63 -4.26 5.79 5.61
C THR A 63 -3.15 6.50 4.87
N TYR A 64 -2.59 5.81 3.89
CA TYR A 64 -1.61 6.37 2.97
C TYR A 64 -2.27 6.60 1.62
N GLY A 65 -2.25 7.86 1.18
CA GLY A 65 -2.72 8.29 -0.13
C GLY A 65 -1.55 8.60 -1.06
N TYR A 66 -1.68 8.20 -2.32
CA TYR A 66 -0.71 8.47 -3.38
C TYR A 66 -1.45 8.60 -4.72
N ASP A 67 -0.78 9.15 -5.73
CA ASP A 67 -1.39 9.33 -7.04
C ASP A 67 -1.49 8.00 -7.78
N THR A 68 -2.71 7.58 -8.04
CA THR A 68 -3.05 6.35 -8.77
C THR A 68 -4.07 6.60 -9.88
N ALA A 69 -4.20 7.85 -10.34
CA ALA A 69 -5.10 8.18 -11.43
C ALA A 69 -4.75 7.37 -12.69
N LEU A 70 -5.76 6.76 -13.33
CA LEU A 70 -5.59 6.03 -14.58
C LEU A 70 -5.74 6.98 -15.78
N ALA A 71 -6.91 7.57 -15.93
CA ALA A 71 -7.19 8.48 -17.04
C ALA A 71 -6.57 9.86 -16.79
N ASN A 72 -5.99 10.46 -17.84
CA ASN A 72 -5.37 11.79 -17.80
C ASN A 72 -4.25 11.92 -16.76
N SER A 73 -3.57 10.81 -16.44
CA SER A 73 -2.44 10.85 -15.52
C SER A 73 -1.33 11.74 -16.07
N GLN A 74 -0.78 12.59 -15.20
CA GLN A 74 0.42 13.38 -15.47
C GLN A 74 1.66 12.78 -14.79
N SER A 75 1.51 11.60 -14.19
CA SER A 75 2.55 10.97 -13.38
C SER A 75 3.30 9.92 -14.18
N PHE A 76 4.61 10.09 -14.33
CA PHE A 76 5.57 9.11 -14.88
C PHE A 76 6.08 8.15 -13.79
N GLN A 77 5.44 8.10 -12.62
CA GLN A 77 5.93 7.32 -11.50
C GLN A 77 5.70 5.81 -11.72
N LEU A 78 6.77 5.08 -11.58
CA LEU A 78 6.77 3.62 -11.52
C LEU A 78 6.57 3.13 -10.07
N ILE A 79 6.33 1.84 -9.90
CA ILE A 79 6.15 1.23 -8.57
C ILE A 79 7.34 1.51 -7.64
N PRO A 80 8.61 1.47 -8.07
CA PRO A 80 9.75 1.84 -7.23
C PRO A 80 9.72 3.30 -6.75
N ASP A 81 9.27 4.24 -7.60
CA ASP A 81 9.17 5.66 -7.23
C ASP A 81 8.11 5.88 -6.15
N LEU A 82 6.94 5.23 -6.32
CA LEU A 82 5.86 5.25 -5.34
C LEU A 82 6.31 4.62 -4.01
N ALA A 83 7.07 3.52 -4.06
CA ALA A 83 7.63 2.87 -2.87
C ALA A 83 8.65 3.77 -2.16
N GLY A 84 9.51 4.46 -2.91
CA GLY A 84 10.45 5.45 -2.37
C GLY A 84 9.72 6.58 -1.65
N ARG A 85 8.58 7.05 -2.19
CA ARG A 85 7.74 8.06 -1.54
C ARG A 85 7.12 7.55 -0.25
N LEU A 86 6.61 6.31 -0.22
CA LEU A 86 6.12 5.70 1.02
C LEU A 86 7.21 5.68 2.09
N ILE A 87 8.44 5.29 1.74
CA ILE A 87 9.58 5.29 2.66
C ILE A 87 9.86 6.70 3.19
N GLN A 88 9.83 7.72 2.32
CA GLN A 88 10.04 9.12 2.74
C GLN A 88 8.94 9.60 3.68
N GLU A 89 7.68 9.26 3.41
CA GLU A 89 6.56 9.58 4.31
C GLU A 89 6.71 8.90 5.67
N LEU A 90 7.10 7.64 5.71
CA LEU A 90 7.39 6.94 6.96
C LEU A 90 8.52 7.64 7.74
N ARG A 91 9.59 8.03 7.05
CA ARG A 91 10.73 8.74 7.66
C ARG A 91 10.29 10.10 8.22
N SER A 92 9.61 10.90 7.41
CA SER A 92 9.16 12.26 7.78
C SER A 92 8.17 12.26 8.94
N ASN A 93 7.39 11.17 9.07
CA ASN A 93 6.43 10.99 10.17
C ASN A 93 7.02 10.26 11.39
N GLY A 94 8.34 10.06 11.46
CA GLY A 94 9.05 9.66 12.67
C GLY A 94 9.31 8.17 12.86
N TRP A 95 8.94 7.28 11.92
CA TRP A 95 9.22 5.83 12.06
C TRP A 95 10.70 5.46 11.93
N ALA A 96 11.54 6.36 11.44
CA ALA A 96 13.00 6.20 11.47
C ALA A 96 13.62 6.51 12.85
N SER A 97 12.86 7.08 13.77
CA SER A 97 13.34 7.47 15.11
C SER A 97 13.58 6.24 16.00
N PRO A 98 14.60 6.25 16.87
CA PRO A 98 14.93 5.10 17.74
C PRO A 98 13.78 4.67 18.65
N GLY A 99 12.92 5.62 19.08
CA GLY A 99 11.78 5.37 19.97
C GLY A 99 10.48 4.96 19.24
N ALA A 100 10.48 4.92 17.90
CA ALA A 100 9.28 4.58 17.14
C ALA A 100 8.75 3.19 17.51
N LYS A 101 7.43 3.08 17.65
CA LYS A 101 6.72 1.84 17.96
C LYS A 101 6.50 0.99 16.72
N GLU A 102 5.89 -0.16 16.92
CA GLU A 102 5.68 -1.15 15.88
C GLU A 102 4.72 -0.66 14.80
N LEU A 103 4.91 -1.23 13.62
CA LEU A 103 4.17 -0.87 12.42
C LEU A 103 3.60 -2.12 11.76
N VAL A 104 2.29 -2.09 11.51
CA VAL A 104 1.54 -3.09 10.75
C VAL A 104 0.91 -2.41 9.56
N PHE A 105 0.77 -3.14 8.46
CA PHE A 105 0.12 -2.62 7.25
C PHE A 105 -1.17 -3.36 6.92
N LEU A 106 -2.15 -2.64 6.39
CA LEU A 106 -3.25 -3.17 5.62
C LEU A 106 -3.03 -2.73 4.18
N ALA A 107 -2.94 -3.65 3.24
CA ALA A 107 -2.62 -3.31 1.86
C ALA A 107 -3.63 -3.91 0.90
N HIS A 108 -4.18 -3.11 0.00
CA HIS A 108 -5.15 -3.54 -0.99
C HIS A 108 -4.58 -3.41 -2.40
N SER A 109 -4.73 -4.45 -3.22
CA SER A 109 -4.40 -4.44 -4.66
C SER A 109 -2.96 -3.94 -4.92
N LEU A 110 -2.75 -2.91 -5.77
CA LEU A 110 -1.45 -2.27 -6.04
C LEU A 110 -0.72 -1.86 -4.75
N GLY A 111 -1.46 -1.45 -3.71
CA GLY A 111 -0.86 -1.07 -2.42
C GLY A 111 -0.02 -2.19 -1.79
N GLY A 112 -0.37 -3.46 -2.04
CA GLY A 112 0.43 -4.60 -1.58
C GLY A 112 1.72 -4.81 -2.38
N ILE A 113 1.69 -4.54 -3.67
CA ILE A 113 2.89 -4.56 -4.54
C ILE A 113 3.83 -3.42 -4.12
N LEU A 114 3.29 -2.21 -3.95
CA LEU A 114 4.03 -1.05 -3.47
C LEU A 114 4.69 -1.31 -2.11
N LEU A 115 3.96 -1.91 -1.17
CA LEU A 115 4.49 -2.28 0.14
C LEU A 115 5.65 -3.28 0.03
N LYS A 116 5.51 -4.34 -0.78
CA LYS A 116 6.61 -5.28 -1.02
C LYS A 116 7.86 -4.59 -1.56
N GLN A 117 7.69 -3.71 -2.55
CA GLN A 117 8.80 -2.95 -3.12
C GLN A 117 9.47 -2.07 -2.06
N ALA A 118 8.69 -1.36 -1.24
CA ALA A 118 9.24 -0.53 -0.17
C ALA A 118 10.02 -1.35 0.86
N LEU A 119 9.50 -2.52 1.26
CA LEU A 119 10.18 -3.40 2.22
C LEU A 119 11.47 -3.98 1.67
N ILE A 120 11.54 -4.32 0.38
CA ILE A 120 12.79 -4.75 -0.28
C ILE A 120 13.80 -3.59 -0.33
N MET A 121 13.37 -2.37 -0.67
CA MET A 121 14.25 -1.20 -0.68
C MET A 121 14.83 -0.94 0.73
N LEU A 122 14.00 -1.02 1.77
CA LEU A 122 14.46 -0.90 3.17
C LEU A 122 15.40 -2.04 3.57
N ALA A 123 15.13 -3.26 3.11
CA ALA A 123 15.97 -4.43 3.42
C ALA A 123 17.37 -4.35 2.81
N ASN A 124 17.47 -3.71 1.64
CA ASN A 124 18.72 -3.50 0.91
C ASN A 124 19.44 -2.18 1.28
N SER A 125 18.82 -1.35 2.12
CA SER A 125 19.43 -0.11 2.58
C SER A 125 20.21 -0.32 3.89
N ASP A 126 21.11 0.62 4.22
CA ASP A 126 21.79 0.67 5.52
C ASP A 126 20.84 1.11 6.65
N GLU A 127 19.70 1.72 6.31
CA GLU A 127 18.70 2.19 7.24
C GLU A 127 17.67 1.11 7.61
N THR A 128 18.11 0.09 8.32
CA THR A 128 17.22 -1.04 8.68
C THR A 128 16.27 -0.75 9.82
N CYS A 129 16.46 0.36 10.54
CA CYS A 129 15.67 0.69 11.74
C CYS A 129 14.15 0.78 11.47
N MET A 130 13.72 1.28 10.31
CA MET A 130 12.30 1.28 9.95
C MET A 130 11.76 -0.12 9.65
N LEU A 131 12.55 -0.94 8.95
CA LEU A 131 12.16 -2.34 8.66
C LEU A 131 12.02 -3.15 9.94
N ASP A 132 12.90 -2.93 10.92
CA ASP A 132 12.86 -3.62 12.22
C ASP A 132 11.59 -3.29 13.03
N ARG A 133 10.92 -2.16 12.73
CA ARG A 133 9.61 -1.79 13.32
C ARG A 133 8.44 -2.50 12.65
N VAL A 134 8.60 -2.96 11.42
CA VAL A 134 7.53 -3.63 10.69
C VAL A 134 7.31 -5.04 11.24
N ARG A 135 6.08 -5.35 11.67
CA ARG A 135 5.70 -6.69 12.14
C ARG A 135 5.10 -7.53 11.02
N GLY A 136 4.47 -6.91 10.06
CA GLY A 136 3.88 -7.57 8.91
C GLY A 136 2.74 -6.80 8.28
N ALA A 137 1.95 -7.51 7.49
CA ALA A 137 0.81 -6.94 6.79
C ALA A 137 -0.35 -7.92 6.63
N VAL A 138 -1.56 -7.39 6.52
CA VAL A 138 -2.72 -8.08 5.96
C VAL A 138 -2.98 -7.51 4.57
N CYS A 139 -2.96 -8.39 3.58
CA CYS A 139 -3.02 -8.05 2.16
C CYS A 139 -4.32 -8.55 1.54
N PHE A 140 -5.06 -7.67 0.87
CA PHE A 140 -6.36 -7.95 0.25
C PHE A 140 -6.25 -7.82 -1.26
N GLY A 141 -6.60 -8.85 -2.01
CA GLY A 141 -6.67 -8.82 -3.48
C GLY A 141 -5.38 -8.37 -4.18
N VAL A 142 -4.21 -8.65 -3.62
CA VAL A 142 -2.92 -8.21 -4.19
C VAL A 142 -2.56 -9.08 -5.39
N PRO A 143 -2.34 -8.49 -6.58
CA PRO A 143 -2.06 -9.22 -7.81
C PRO A 143 -0.59 -9.68 -7.88
N ASN A 144 -0.18 -10.57 -6.99
CA ASN A 144 1.21 -11.06 -6.91
C ASN A 144 1.70 -11.78 -8.18
N LYS A 145 0.78 -12.32 -8.98
CA LYS A 145 1.07 -12.99 -10.26
C LYS A 145 0.61 -12.18 -11.48
N GLY A 146 0.21 -10.94 -11.23
CA GLY A 146 -0.41 -10.06 -12.20
C GLY A 146 -1.93 -10.19 -12.25
N MET A 147 -2.54 -9.29 -13.01
CA MET A 147 -3.98 -9.21 -13.26
C MET A 147 -4.24 -8.97 -14.76
N ASP A 148 -5.46 -9.20 -15.21
CA ASP A 148 -5.87 -8.78 -16.54
C ASP A 148 -5.93 -7.25 -16.59
N VAL A 149 -5.06 -6.65 -17.40
CA VAL A 149 -4.93 -5.20 -17.55
C VAL A 149 -5.45 -4.68 -18.88
N ALA A 150 -6.03 -5.52 -19.74
CA ALA A 150 -6.42 -5.14 -21.10
C ALA A 150 -7.33 -3.90 -21.16
N SER A 151 -8.29 -3.79 -20.26
CA SER A 151 -9.16 -2.61 -20.15
C SER A 151 -8.42 -1.38 -19.63
N LEU A 152 -7.45 -1.55 -18.74
CA LEU A 152 -6.65 -0.47 -18.19
C LEU A 152 -5.64 0.06 -19.20
N GLU A 153 -5.01 -0.83 -19.98
CA GLU A 153 -4.08 -0.47 -21.07
C GLU A 153 -4.76 0.39 -22.13
N MET A 154 -6.06 0.13 -22.42
CA MET A 154 -6.81 0.98 -23.34
C MET A 154 -6.98 2.41 -22.82
N VAL A 155 -7.12 2.58 -21.52
CA VAL A 155 -7.29 3.90 -20.89
C VAL A 155 -5.97 4.61 -20.72
N THR A 156 -4.88 3.88 -20.45
CA THR A 156 -3.54 4.46 -20.19
C THR A 156 -2.65 4.54 -21.42
N LYS A 157 -3.12 4.07 -22.57
CA LYS A 157 -2.35 4.08 -23.82
C LYS A 157 -1.82 5.49 -24.15
N SER A 158 -0.52 5.58 -24.37
CA SER A 158 0.20 6.83 -24.62
C SER A 158 0.10 7.84 -23.47
N GLN A 159 -0.23 7.40 -22.27
CA GLN A 159 -0.17 8.22 -21.07
C GLN A 159 1.08 7.91 -20.24
N PRO A 160 1.51 8.84 -19.38
CA PRO A 160 2.71 8.67 -18.57
C PRO A 160 2.73 7.44 -17.65
N ASN A 161 1.57 6.91 -17.29
CA ASN A 161 1.40 5.76 -16.38
C ASN A 161 1.21 4.41 -17.11
N GLU A 162 1.42 4.34 -18.43
CA GLU A 162 1.29 3.11 -19.21
C GLU A 162 2.20 1.99 -18.68
N ASP A 163 3.46 2.31 -18.40
CA ASP A 163 4.43 1.35 -17.88
C ASP A 163 4.02 0.81 -16.48
N LEU A 164 3.48 1.66 -15.62
CA LEU A 164 2.99 1.23 -14.30
C LEU A 164 1.87 0.18 -14.43
N VAL A 165 0.96 0.37 -15.38
CA VAL A 165 -0.14 -0.59 -15.64
C VAL A 165 0.41 -1.87 -16.26
N SER A 166 1.34 -1.77 -17.21
CA SER A 166 1.99 -2.92 -17.85
C SER A 166 2.73 -3.80 -16.83
N ASP A 167 3.37 -3.19 -15.83
CA ASP A 167 4.06 -3.90 -14.75
C ASP A 167 3.10 -4.77 -13.90
N LEU A 168 1.79 -4.50 -13.93
CA LEU A 168 0.78 -5.28 -13.21
C LEU A 168 0.18 -6.42 -14.04
N SER A 169 0.57 -6.58 -15.30
CA SER A 169 0.03 -7.59 -16.21
C SER A 169 0.37 -9.02 -15.78
N VAL A 170 -0.45 -9.98 -16.22
CA VAL A 170 -0.18 -11.41 -16.02
C VAL A 170 1.15 -11.78 -16.69
N GLY A 171 2.03 -12.38 -15.91
CA GLY A 171 3.34 -12.81 -16.41
C GLY A 171 4.40 -11.70 -16.41
N SER A 172 4.10 -10.51 -15.89
CA SER A 172 5.04 -9.41 -15.73
C SER A 172 6.37 -9.87 -15.14
N GLN A 173 7.46 -9.46 -15.79
CA GLN A 173 8.81 -9.75 -15.31
C GLN A 173 9.12 -8.98 -14.02
N TYR A 174 8.57 -7.77 -13.91
CA TYR A 174 8.69 -6.96 -12.70
C TYR A 174 8.14 -7.71 -11.48
N LEU A 175 6.89 -8.22 -11.55
CA LEU A 175 6.25 -8.94 -10.45
C LEU A 175 6.98 -10.24 -10.09
N LYS A 176 7.49 -10.98 -11.09
CA LYS A 176 8.30 -12.19 -10.86
C LYS A 176 9.57 -11.86 -10.09
N THR A 177 10.28 -10.82 -10.51
CA THR A 177 11.52 -10.37 -9.89
C THR A 177 11.27 -9.89 -8.45
N LEU A 178 10.25 -9.03 -8.25
CA LEU A 178 9.85 -8.54 -6.94
C LEU A 178 9.46 -9.68 -5.99
N GLY A 179 8.67 -10.65 -6.47
CA GLY A 179 8.30 -11.84 -5.71
C GLY A 179 9.52 -12.64 -5.27
N GLY A 180 10.42 -12.94 -6.19
CA GLY A 180 11.67 -13.66 -5.89
C GLY A 180 12.56 -12.92 -4.89
N GLN A 181 12.71 -11.62 -5.03
CA GLN A 181 13.47 -10.79 -4.08
C GLN A 181 12.82 -10.80 -2.70
N PHE A 182 11.49 -10.61 -2.63
CA PHE A 182 10.77 -10.56 -1.37
C PHE A 182 10.85 -11.89 -0.60
N ASP A 183 10.63 -13.01 -1.29
CA ASP A 183 10.65 -14.34 -0.69
C ASP A 183 12.07 -14.81 -0.38
N GLY A 184 13.07 -14.37 -1.14
CA GLY A 184 14.47 -14.73 -0.98
C GLY A 184 15.21 -13.96 0.10
N HIS A 185 14.79 -12.74 0.44
CA HIS A 185 15.53 -11.87 1.35
C HIS A 185 15.32 -12.25 2.82
N SER A 186 16.40 -12.44 3.57
CA SER A 186 16.36 -12.94 4.95
C SER A 186 15.58 -12.04 5.92
N LYS A 187 15.59 -10.72 5.70
CA LYS A 187 14.86 -9.76 6.56
C LYS A 187 13.35 -9.77 6.27
N THR A 188 12.94 -9.81 5.00
CA THR A 188 11.51 -9.82 4.63
C THR A 188 10.83 -11.13 4.98
N ARG A 189 11.55 -12.27 4.93
CA ARG A 189 11.04 -13.58 5.35
C ARG A 189 10.64 -13.67 6.83
N LYS A 190 11.11 -12.76 7.67
CA LYS A 190 10.76 -12.70 9.10
C LYS A 190 9.44 -11.99 9.34
N LEU A 191 8.96 -11.22 8.37
CA LEU A 191 7.72 -10.48 8.46
C LEU A 191 6.51 -11.41 8.31
N ARG A 192 5.43 -11.13 9.03
CA ARG A 192 4.19 -11.91 8.97
C ARG A 192 3.26 -11.31 7.92
N PHE A 193 2.98 -12.07 6.87
CA PHE A 193 2.04 -11.67 5.82
C PHE A 193 0.83 -12.60 5.81
N TYR A 194 -0.35 -11.99 5.84
CA TYR A 194 -1.63 -12.67 5.69
C TYR A 194 -2.27 -12.23 4.37
N TRP A 195 -2.66 -13.19 3.54
CA TRP A 195 -3.19 -12.96 2.20
C TRP A 195 -4.66 -13.32 2.15
N ALA A 196 -5.52 -12.34 1.92
CA ALA A 196 -6.93 -12.52 1.63
C ALA A 196 -7.15 -12.43 0.11
N TYR A 197 -7.76 -13.47 -0.44
CA TYR A 197 -8.02 -13.58 -1.88
C TYR A 197 -9.51 -13.33 -2.15
N GLU A 198 -9.79 -12.70 -3.28
CA GLU A 198 -11.14 -12.58 -3.79
C GLU A 198 -11.61 -13.94 -4.32
N THR A 199 -12.81 -14.35 -3.92
CA THR A 199 -13.43 -15.58 -4.37
C THR A 199 -14.43 -15.37 -5.50
N LYS A 200 -14.69 -14.11 -5.89
CA LYS A 200 -15.55 -13.71 -7.00
C LYS A 200 -14.76 -12.82 -7.96
N GLN A 201 -15.10 -12.90 -9.25
CA GLN A 201 -14.56 -11.94 -10.20
C GLN A 201 -15.03 -10.53 -9.85
N THR A 202 -14.09 -9.63 -9.64
CA THR A 202 -14.36 -8.20 -9.55
C THR A 202 -14.17 -7.60 -10.93
N PRO A 203 -15.19 -6.91 -11.51
CA PRO A 203 -15.02 -6.22 -12.78
C PRO A 203 -13.86 -5.23 -12.64
N THR A 204 -12.87 -5.35 -13.51
CA THR A 204 -11.78 -4.37 -13.60
C THR A 204 -12.41 -3.09 -14.15
N VAL A 205 -12.48 -2.07 -13.32
CA VAL A 205 -12.94 -0.70 -13.61
C VAL A 205 -13.83 -0.57 -14.87
N VAL A 206 -15.14 -0.42 -14.66
CA VAL A 206 -16.03 0.11 -15.71
C VAL A 206 -15.76 1.62 -15.79
N VAL A 207 -15.12 2.05 -16.87
CA VAL A 207 -14.93 3.47 -17.23
C VAL A 207 -16.24 4.03 -17.75
#